data_b2548379f18571c38f19b8ab710cfdda
#
_entry.id   b2548379f18571c38f19b8ab710cfdda
#
_cell.length_a   1.000
_cell.length_b   1.000
_cell.length_c   1.000
_cell.angle_alpha   90.00
_cell.angle_beta   90.00
_cell.angle_gamma   90.00
#
_symmetry.space_group_name_H-M   'P 1'
#
loop_
_entity.id
_entity.type
_entity.pdbx_description
1 polymer ?
#
loop_
_entity_poly.entity_id
_entity_poly.type
_entity_poly.pdbx_seq_one_letter_code
_entity_poly.pdbx_strand_id
1 'polypeptide(L)'
;MPRGELRKDLIALMRRAQAKRMPRSRGEERRGKIVDMLSVHCRPPEAGSRLFPGHWESDLIKGKGNASAVGSLVERSSRLLMLVHLPGPKPGSAATVLEAFTQKLRSIALPMRQSLTHDQGGEMARHKELAANTNIAVYFCDPHSPWQRGTNENTNGLVRQ
;
A
#
# COMPACT_ATOMS: atom_id res chain seq x y z
N MET A 1 -37.93 18.13 0.45
CA MET A 1 -36.53 18.44 0.83
C MET A 1 -35.71 18.74 -0.42
N PRO A 2 -34.92 19.84 -0.45
CA PRO A 2 -34.02 20.10 -1.56
C PRO A 2 -32.99 18.98 -1.66
N ARG A 3 -32.77 18.47 -2.86
CA ARG A 3 -31.80 17.36 -3.13
C ARG A 3 -30.40 17.61 -2.54
N GLY A 4 -30.03 18.88 -2.29
CA GLY A 4 -28.74 19.27 -1.73
C GLY A 4 -28.58 19.00 -0.23
N GLU A 5 -29.63 19.07 0.58
CA GLU A 5 -29.56 18.81 2.03
C GLU A 5 -29.44 17.34 2.31
N LEU A 6 -30.31 16.51 1.71
CA LEU A 6 -30.22 15.06 1.84
C LEU A 6 -28.81 14.53 1.45
N ARG A 7 -28.21 15.11 0.42
CA ARG A 7 -26.84 14.76 0.01
C ARG A 7 -25.79 15.10 1.07
N LYS A 8 -25.92 16.26 1.74
CA LYS A 8 -25.00 16.67 2.81
C LYS A 8 -25.09 15.72 4.00
N ASP A 9 -26.31 15.38 4.40
CA ASP A 9 -26.56 14.46 5.50
C ASP A 9 -26.04 13.05 5.22
N LEU A 10 -26.29 12.54 4.01
CA LEU A 10 -25.73 11.24 3.57
C LEU A 10 -24.19 11.24 3.53
N ILE A 11 -23.57 12.34 3.08
CA ILE A 11 -22.10 12.44 3.06
C ILE A 11 -21.56 12.47 4.50
N ALA A 12 -22.21 13.19 5.43
CA ALA A 12 -21.79 13.25 6.83
C ALA A 12 -21.86 11.89 7.53
N LEU A 13 -22.77 11.03 7.11
CA LEU A 13 -22.91 9.65 7.63
C LEU A 13 -21.92 8.65 6.99
N MET A 14 -21.23 9.04 5.93
CA MET A 14 -20.24 8.16 5.30
C MET A 14 -18.97 8.08 6.14
N ARG A 15 -18.38 6.89 6.22
CA ARG A 15 -17.10 6.63 6.92
C ARG A 15 -15.95 7.55 6.49
N ARG A 16 -15.97 8.04 5.24
CA ARG A 16 -15.03 9.03 4.70
C ARG A 16 -15.83 10.24 4.22
N ALA A 17 -16.35 11.03 5.17
CA ALA A 17 -17.12 12.22 4.88
C ALA A 17 -16.27 13.28 4.15
N GLN A 18 -16.27 13.27 2.82
CA GLN A 18 -15.63 14.28 1.98
C GLN A 18 -16.68 15.12 1.29
N ALA A 19 -16.85 16.35 1.76
CA ALA A 19 -17.82 17.29 1.19
C ALA A 19 -17.46 17.75 -0.24
N LYS A 20 -16.18 17.65 -0.63
CA LYS A 20 -15.69 18.11 -1.93
C LYS A 20 -14.73 17.07 -2.56
N ARG A 21 -14.96 16.78 -3.83
CA ARG A 21 -14.04 15.94 -4.61
C ARG A 21 -12.72 16.69 -4.80
N MET A 22 -11.62 16.11 -4.33
CA MET A 22 -10.29 16.67 -4.58
C MET A 22 -9.99 16.64 -6.09
N PRO A 23 -9.51 17.75 -6.67
CA PRO A 23 -9.09 17.74 -8.06
C PRO A 23 -7.94 16.75 -8.25
N ARG A 24 -7.98 15.98 -9.34
CA ARG A 24 -6.82 15.19 -9.75
C ARG A 24 -5.76 16.19 -10.22
N SER A 25 -4.70 16.35 -9.43
CA SER A 25 -3.60 17.20 -9.86
C SER A 25 -2.95 16.58 -11.11
N ARG A 26 -2.91 17.34 -12.20
CA ARG A 26 -2.20 17.00 -13.44
C ARG A 26 -0.73 17.47 -13.37
N GLY A 27 -0.12 17.47 -12.18
CA GLY A 27 1.29 17.78 -12.02
C GLY A 27 2.16 16.71 -12.66
N GLU A 28 3.25 17.12 -13.32
CA GLU A 28 4.30 16.18 -13.74
C GLU A 28 4.75 15.35 -12.54
N GLU A 29 4.86 14.05 -12.73
CA GLU A 29 5.39 13.15 -11.70
C GLU A 29 6.88 13.47 -11.49
N ARG A 30 7.16 14.32 -10.50
CA ARG A 30 8.51 14.63 -10.04
C ARG A 30 9.16 13.50 -9.21
N ARG A 31 8.46 12.38 -9.05
CA ARG A 31 8.99 11.20 -8.35
C ARG A 31 9.94 10.48 -9.29
N GLY A 32 11.17 10.24 -8.83
CA GLY A 32 12.13 9.43 -9.58
C GLY A 32 11.49 8.10 -9.99
N LYS A 33 11.59 7.74 -11.27
CA LYS A 33 11.07 6.47 -11.76
C LYS A 33 11.83 5.34 -11.08
N ILE A 34 11.10 4.41 -10.46
CA ILE A 34 11.67 3.17 -9.98
C ILE A 34 12.06 2.34 -11.22
N VAL A 35 13.31 1.89 -11.25
CA VAL A 35 13.86 1.14 -12.40
C VAL A 35 13.42 -0.32 -12.29
N ASP A 36 13.09 -0.94 -13.44
CA ASP A 36 12.78 -2.38 -13.57
C ASP A 36 11.62 -2.87 -12.67
N MET A 37 10.55 -2.09 -12.60
CA MET A 37 9.33 -2.49 -11.93
C MET A 37 8.64 -3.63 -12.67
N LEU A 38 8.24 -4.68 -11.94
CA LEU A 38 7.32 -5.68 -12.46
C LEU A 38 5.88 -5.17 -12.33
N SER A 39 5.17 -5.12 -13.44
CA SER A 39 3.76 -4.70 -13.43
C SER A 39 2.88 -5.68 -12.67
N VAL A 40 1.85 -5.17 -12.00
CA VAL A 40 0.80 -5.97 -11.35
C VAL A 40 0.11 -6.94 -12.32
N HIS A 41 0.12 -6.63 -13.62
CA HIS A 41 -0.44 -7.49 -14.66
C HIS A 41 0.36 -8.78 -14.91
N CYS A 42 1.64 -8.80 -14.50
CA CYS A 42 2.50 -9.99 -14.56
C CYS A 42 2.36 -10.88 -13.31
N ARG A 43 1.51 -10.49 -12.36
CA ARG A 43 1.29 -11.23 -11.12
C ARG A 43 0.56 -12.55 -11.41
N PRO A 44 0.91 -13.66 -10.72
CA PRO A 44 0.25 -14.94 -10.88
C PRO A 44 -1.28 -14.83 -10.71
N PRO A 45 -2.08 -15.56 -11.53
CA PRO A 45 -3.54 -15.52 -11.44
C PRO A 45 -4.09 -15.86 -10.05
N GLU A 46 -3.41 -16.74 -9.32
CA GLU A 46 -3.75 -17.16 -7.95
C GLU A 46 -3.82 -15.98 -7.00
N ALA A 47 -2.96 -14.98 -7.17
CA ALA A 47 -3.01 -13.75 -6.39
C ALA A 47 -4.29 -12.95 -6.63
N GLY A 48 -4.93 -13.11 -7.79
CA GLY A 48 -6.23 -12.50 -8.12
C GLY A 48 -7.40 -13.18 -7.43
N SER A 49 -7.39 -14.51 -7.39
CA SER A 49 -8.49 -15.34 -6.85
C SER A 49 -8.68 -15.19 -5.34
N ARG A 50 -7.63 -14.82 -4.59
CA ARG A 50 -7.62 -14.75 -3.12
C ARG A 50 -7.93 -16.09 -2.43
N LEU A 51 -7.78 -17.19 -3.12
CA LEU A 51 -8.03 -18.53 -2.57
C LEU A 51 -6.82 -19.05 -1.79
N PHE A 52 -5.63 -18.69 -2.25
CA PHE A 52 -4.37 -19.13 -1.63
C PHE A 52 -3.73 -17.98 -0.86
N PRO A 53 -3.30 -18.21 0.39
CA PRO A 53 -2.63 -17.19 1.18
C PRO A 53 -1.17 -17.00 0.72
N GLY A 54 -0.57 -15.88 1.15
CA GLY A 54 0.83 -15.55 0.83
C GLY A 54 0.99 -14.38 -0.13
N HIS A 55 -0.11 -13.79 -0.59
CA HIS A 55 -0.11 -12.61 -1.45
C HIS A 55 -0.45 -11.37 -0.65
N TRP A 56 0.49 -10.43 -0.56
CA TRP A 56 0.43 -9.26 0.29
C TRP A 56 0.22 -7.98 -0.52
N GLU A 57 -0.47 -7.04 0.07
CA GLU A 57 -0.54 -5.65 -0.38
C GLU A 57 0.13 -4.77 0.67
N SER A 58 0.92 -3.79 0.23
CA SER A 58 1.63 -2.89 1.14
C SER A 58 1.39 -1.42 0.80
N ASP A 59 1.50 -0.58 1.84
CA ASP A 59 1.41 0.87 1.74
C ASP A 59 2.09 1.52 2.95
N LEU A 60 2.30 2.84 2.89
CA LEU A 60 2.75 3.63 4.03
C LEU A 60 1.63 4.52 4.57
N ILE A 61 1.33 4.38 5.85
CA ILE A 61 0.51 5.31 6.61
C ILE A 61 1.44 6.40 7.14
N LYS A 62 1.37 7.58 6.55
CA LYS A 62 2.22 8.71 6.90
C LYS A 62 1.49 9.65 7.88
N GLY A 63 2.18 10.07 8.94
CA GLY A 63 1.71 11.06 9.89
C GLY A 63 1.80 12.49 9.36
N LYS A 64 1.44 13.46 10.21
CA LYS A 64 1.46 14.89 9.87
C LYS A 64 2.85 15.33 9.43
N GLY A 65 2.93 15.99 8.29
CA GLY A 65 4.19 16.49 7.73
C GLY A 65 5.20 15.40 7.35
N ASN A 66 4.79 14.14 7.23
CA ASN A 66 5.66 12.96 7.00
C ASN A 66 6.72 12.75 8.12
N ALA A 67 6.49 13.32 9.31
CA ALA A 67 7.42 13.19 10.45
C ALA A 67 7.45 11.76 11.02
N SER A 68 6.39 10.98 10.80
CA SER A 68 6.30 9.58 11.17
C SER A 68 5.67 8.77 10.05
N ALA A 69 5.96 7.49 10.00
CA ALA A 69 5.30 6.56 9.09
C ALA A 69 5.23 5.16 9.70
N VAL A 70 4.21 4.43 9.31
CA VAL A 70 4.04 3.01 9.61
C VAL A 70 3.79 2.29 8.30
N GLY A 71 4.53 1.23 8.03
CA GLY A 71 4.23 0.34 6.92
C GLY A 71 3.02 -0.54 7.25
N SER A 72 2.13 -0.75 6.30
CA SER A 72 1.06 -1.75 6.41
C SER A 72 1.33 -2.87 5.42
N LEU A 73 1.21 -4.11 5.89
CA LEU A 73 1.23 -5.34 5.09
C LEU A 73 -0.11 -6.02 5.32
N VAL A 74 -0.91 -6.16 4.28
CA VAL A 74 -2.21 -6.83 4.37
C VAL A 74 -2.19 -8.07 3.50
N GLU A 75 -2.43 -9.23 4.10
CA GLU A 75 -2.58 -10.49 3.38
C GLU A 75 -3.95 -10.53 2.68
N ARG A 76 -3.97 -10.89 1.40
CA ARG A 76 -5.14 -10.69 0.54
C ARG A 76 -6.29 -11.68 0.79
N SER A 77 -5.97 -12.90 1.20
CA SER A 77 -6.97 -13.95 1.44
C SER A 77 -7.59 -13.82 2.83
N SER A 78 -6.74 -13.78 3.86
CA SER A 78 -7.15 -13.71 5.27
C SER A 78 -7.50 -12.31 5.76
N ARG A 79 -7.03 -11.27 5.04
CA ARG A 79 -7.05 -9.86 5.45
C ARG A 79 -6.24 -9.57 6.72
N LEU A 80 -5.33 -10.46 7.08
CA LEU A 80 -4.40 -10.25 8.18
C LEU A 80 -3.60 -8.97 7.93
N LEU A 81 -3.67 -8.05 8.88
CA LEU A 81 -2.86 -6.82 8.88
C LEU A 81 -1.64 -7.00 9.78
N MET A 82 -0.49 -6.70 9.23
CA MET A 82 0.75 -6.54 9.98
C MET A 82 1.25 -5.11 9.85
N LEU A 83 1.52 -4.46 10.97
CA LEU A 83 2.11 -3.14 11.00
C LEU A 83 3.63 -3.24 11.10
N VAL A 84 4.32 -2.38 10.36
CA VAL A 84 5.78 -2.30 10.30
C VAL A 84 6.21 -0.95 10.83
N HIS A 85 6.88 -0.93 11.97
CA HIS A 85 7.46 0.30 12.51
C HIS A 85 8.59 0.78 11.61
N LEU A 86 8.56 2.06 11.24
CA LEU A 86 9.58 2.71 10.41
C LEU A 86 10.29 3.75 11.28
N PRO A 87 11.47 3.41 11.85
CA PRO A 87 12.19 4.30 12.77
C PRO A 87 12.93 5.42 12.04
N GLY A 88 13.39 6.40 12.83
CA GLY A 88 14.34 7.43 12.42
C GLY A 88 13.70 8.69 11.82
N PRO A 89 14.55 9.66 11.43
CA PRO A 89 14.13 10.99 11.00
C PRO A 89 13.52 11.03 9.60
N LYS A 90 13.74 9.97 8.79
CA LYS A 90 13.19 9.82 7.44
C LYS A 90 12.49 8.46 7.29
N PRO A 91 11.38 8.23 7.99
CA PRO A 91 10.75 6.91 8.08
C PRO A 91 10.24 6.38 6.72
N GLY A 92 9.93 7.27 5.77
CA GLY A 92 9.53 6.90 4.40
C GLY A 92 10.70 6.80 3.41
N SER A 93 11.96 6.76 3.85
CA SER A 93 13.10 6.57 2.94
C SER A 93 13.17 5.13 2.44
N ALA A 94 13.68 4.92 1.22
CA ALA A 94 13.84 3.59 0.65
C ALA A 94 14.76 2.68 1.50
N ALA A 95 15.74 3.24 2.20
CA ALA A 95 16.63 2.49 3.09
C ALA A 95 15.88 1.98 4.34
N THR A 96 15.15 2.88 5.03
CA THR A 96 14.36 2.52 6.22
C THR A 96 13.28 1.49 5.88
N VAL A 97 12.59 1.69 4.75
CA VAL A 97 11.54 0.76 4.30
C VAL A 97 12.14 -0.60 3.96
N LEU A 98 13.26 -0.66 3.23
CA LEU A 98 13.94 -1.91 2.91
C LEU A 98 14.27 -2.71 4.19
N GLU A 99 14.91 -2.07 5.18
CA GLU A 99 15.33 -2.73 6.41
C GLU A 99 14.12 -3.25 7.20
N ALA A 100 13.16 -2.37 7.50
CA ALA A 100 12.00 -2.71 8.30
C ALA A 100 11.09 -3.75 7.64
N PHE A 101 10.85 -3.63 6.31
CA PHE A 101 10.06 -4.60 5.58
C PHE A 101 10.79 -5.95 5.44
N THR A 102 12.11 -5.94 5.24
CA THR A 102 12.91 -7.16 5.22
C THR A 102 12.78 -7.92 6.54
N GLN A 103 12.97 -7.25 7.67
CA GLN A 103 12.84 -7.86 8.99
C GLN A 103 11.44 -8.43 9.20
N LYS A 104 10.40 -7.66 8.88
CA LYS A 104 9.00 -8.09 9.05
C LYS A 104 8.62 -9.25 8.14
N LEU A 105 8.97 -9.18 6.86
CA LEU A 105 8.67 -10.25 5.92
C LEU A 105 9.42 -11.53 6.24
N ARG A 106 10.65 -11.46 6.76
CA ARG A 106 11.40 -12.65 7.21
C ARG A 106 10.75 -13.36 8.41
N SER A 107 9.95 -12.68 9.22
CA SER A 107 9.19 -13.31 10.29
C SER A 107 7.99 -14.13 9.81
N ILE A 108 7.60 -13.98 8.55
CA ILE A 108 6.53 -14.76 7.91
C ILE A 108 7.13 -16.07 7.39
N ALA A 109 6.41 -17.18 7.52
CA ALA A 109 6.86 -18.48 6.98
C ALA A 109 7.04 -18.41 5.44
N LEU A 110 8.06 -19.07 4.92
CA LEU A 110 8.44 -19.01 3.51
C LEU A 110 7.27 -19.30 2.52
N PRO A 111 6.41 -20.32 2.75
CA PRO A 111 5.28 -20.59 1.87
C PRO A 111 4.26 -19.43 1.81
N MET A 112 4.26 -18.57 2.83
CA MET A 112 3.38 -17.39 2.94
C MET A 112 4.00 -16.11 2.37
N ARG A 113 5.17 -16.20 1.71
CA ARG A 113 5.89 -15.09 1.08
C ARG A 113 5.87 -15.20 -0.44
N GLN A 114 4.68 -15.22 -1.06
CA GLN A 114 4.54 -15.44 -2.49
C GLN A 114 4.73 -14.13 -3.28
N SER A 115 3.94 -13.12 -2.99
CA SER A 115 4.04 -11.83 -3.66
C SER A 115 3.71 -10.65 -2.77
N LEU A 116 4.30 -9.50 -3.09
CA LEU A 116 4.02 -8.20 -2.49
C LEU A 116 3.60 -7.23 -3.59
N THR A 117 2.45 -6.60 -3.45
CA THR A 117 1.97 -5.55 -4.37
C THR A 117 2.04 -4.20 -3.70
N HIS A 118 2.73 -3.25 -4.31
CA HIS A 118 2.92 -1.88 -3.82
C HIS A 118 2.55 -0.85 -4.89
N ASP A 119 2.39 0.43 -4.51
CA ASP A 119 2.31 1.50 -5.50
C ASP A 119 3.70 1.90 -6.03
N GLN A 120 3.74 2.87 -6.91
CA GLN A 120 5.00 3.38 -7.49
C GLN A 120 5.65 4.44 -6.59
N GLY A 121 5.49 4.36 -5.27
CA GLY A 121 6.12 5.26 -4.31
C GLY A 121 7.64 5.08 -4.25
N GLY A 122 8.38 6.19 -4.18
CA GLY A 122 9.86 6.17 -4.12
C GLY A 122 10.44 5.42 -2.92
N GLU A 123 9.64 5.14 -1.90
CA GLU A 123 9.98 4.29 -0.77
C GLU A 123 10.32 2.85 -1.16
N MET A 124 9.81 2.38 -2.29
CA MET A 124 10.10 1.05 -2.84
C MET A 124 11.21 1.05 -3.91
N ALA A 125 12.01 2.11 -4.01
CA ALA A 125 13.11 2.19 -4.98
C ALA A 125 14.13 1.04 -4.85
N ARG A 126 14.26 0.44 -3.67
CA ARG A 126 15.14 -0.72 -3.39
C ARG A 126 14.38 -2.06 -3.40
N HIS A 127 13.30 -2.18 -4.17
CA HIS A 127 12.45 -3.37 -4.24
C HIS A 127 13.20 -4.64 -4.66
N LYS A 128 14.23 -4.54 -5.52
CA LYS A 128 15.05 -5.69 -5.93
C LYS A 128 15.81 -6.29 -4.76
N GLU A 129 16.36 -5.45 -3.89
CA GLU A 129 17.05 -5.89 -2.68
C GLU A 129 16.05 -6.50 -1.69
N LEU A 130 14.86 -5.91 -1.57
CA LEU A 130 13.79 -6.47 -0.75
C LEU A 130 13.40 -7.87 -1.25
N ALA A 131 13.20 -8.04 -2.56
CA ALA A 131 12.89 -9.32 -3.18
C ALA A 131 13.99 -10.36 -2.91
N ALA A 132 15.26 -9.99 -3.13
CA ALA A 132 16.41 -10.87 -2.88
C ALA A 132 16.52 -11.27 -1.39
N ASN A 133 16.32 -10.32 -0.47
CA ASN A 133 16.46 -10.54 0.96
C ASN A 133 15.34 -11.37 1.57
N THR A 134 14.16 -11.39 0.97
CA THR A 134 12.95 -12.01 1.55
C THR A 134 12.40 -13.18 0.72
N ASN A 135 12.92 -13.37 -0.48
CA ASN A 135 12.44 -14.36 -1.46
C ASN A 135 10.95 -14.15 -1.83
N ILE A 136 10.52 -12.87 -1.92
CA ILE A 136 9.16 -12.48 -2.29
C ILE A 136 9.17 -11.76 -3.64
N ALA A 137 8.22 -12.06 -4.53
CA ALA A 137 8.08 -11.34 -5.80
C ALA A 137 7.38 -9.99 -5.58
N VAL A 138 8.00 -8.88 -6.01
CA VAL A 138 7.44 -7.53 -5.81
C VAL A 138 6.82 -7.02 -7.11
N TYR A 139 5.56 -6.63 -7.05
CA TYR A 139 4.79 -6.10 -8.18
C TYR A 139 4.31 -4.68 -7.88
N PHE A 140 4.18 -3.87 -8.94
CA PHE A 140 3.77 -2.48 -8.84
C PHE A 140 2.43 -2.25 -9.53
N CYS A 141 1.54 -1.52 -8.83
CA CYS A 141 0.28 -1.07 -9.39
C CYS A 141 0.50 -0.03 -10.49
N ASP A 142 -0.49 0.08 -11.38
CA ASP A 142 -0.52 1.18 -12.33
C ASP A 142 -0.66 2.53 -11.62
N PRO A 143 -0.15 3.62 -12.21
CA PRO A 143 -0.34 4.95 -11.67
C PRO A 143 -1.83 5.26 -11.46
N HIS A 144 -2.16 5.87 -10.33
CA HIS A 144 -3.53 6.27 -9.98
C HIS A 144 -4.58 5.14 -9.95
N SER A 145 -4.15 3.90 -9.71
CA SER A 145 -5.01 2.71 -9.68
C SER A 145 -5.15 2.09 -8.27
N PRO A 146 -5.74 2.82 -7.29
CA PRO A 146 -5.83 2.35 -5.90
C PRO A 146 -6.64 1.04 -5.76
N TRP A 147 -7.57 0.78 -6.67
CA TRP A 147 -8.36 -0.46 -6.67
C TRP A 147 -7.53 -1.73 -6.83
N GLN A 148 -6.33 -1.63 -7.41
CA GLN A 148 -5.40 -2.76 -7.55
C GLN A 148 -4.80 -3.20 -6.20
N ARG A 149 -4.91 -2.34 -5.16
CA ARG A 149 -4.58 -2.61 -3.75
C ARG A 149 -5.78 -2.40 -2.83
N GLY A 150 -6.97 -2.76 -3.29
CA GLY A 150 -8.22 -2.48 -2.60
C GLY A 150 -8.31 -3.05 -1.18
N THR A 151 -7.65 -4.19 -0.91
CA THR A 151 -7.61 -4.78 0.43
C THR A 151 -6.85 -3.89 1.40
N ASN A 152 -5.65 -3.45 1.01
CA ASN A 152 -4.82 -2.57 1.84
C ASN A 152 -5.46 -1.19 2.01
N GLU A 153 -5.99 -0.59 0.95
CA GLU A 153 -6.63 0.72 1.03
C GLU A 153 -7.83 0.73 1.99
N ASN A 154 -8.68 -0.31 1.92
CA ASN A 154 -9.79 -0.46 2.84
C ASN A 154 -9.31 -0.64 4.29
N THR A 155 -8.32 -1.48 4.52
CA THR A 155 -7.76 -1.74 5.86
C THR A 155 -7.10 -0.48 6.43
N ASN A 156 -6.29 0.23 5.65
CA ASN A 156 -5.69 1.50 6.07
C ASN A 156 -6.74 2.56 6.40
N GLY A 157 -7.88 2.54 5.70
CA GLY A 157 -9.02 3.39 6.01
C GLY A 157 -9.66 3.08 7.37
N LEU A 158 -9.61 1.83 7.84
CA LEU A 158 -10.05 1.42 9.17
C LEU A 158 -9.04 1.81 10.25
N VAL A 159 -7.76 1.58 10.00
CA VAL A 159 -6.67 1.89 10.96
C VAL A 159 -6.57 3.39 11.28
N ARG A 160 -7.00 4.25 10.35
CA ARG A 160 -6.95 5.72 10.52
C ARG A 160 -8.16 6.32 11.25
N GLN A 161 -9.15 5.53 11.64
CA GLN A 161 -10.30 5.93 12.42
C GLN A 161 -10.01 5.90 13.92
#